data_ac0b7942c34f33c854233a5a77ee70fc
#
_entry.id   ac0b7942c34f33c854233a5a77ee70fc
#
_cell.length_a   1.000
_cell.length_b   1.000
_cell.length_c   1.000
_cell.angle_alpha   90.00
_cell.angle_beta   90.00
_cell.angle_gamma   90.00
#
_symmetry.space_group_name_H-M   'P 1'
#
loop_
_entity.id
_entity.type
_entity.pdbx_description
1 polymer ?
#
loop_
_entity_poly.entity_id
_entity_poly.type
_entity_poly.pdbx_seq_one_letter_code
_entity_poly.pdbx_strand_id
1 'polypeptide(L)'
;MPASKTSLNELLYEIRRIEEHREVLTEKKIKAIYQSLMKDLNAFLAEGYIKYADADGRFYMAYLDAQNQRANFLREIVENVDKITPKIKRDILELIEETYSATYYGMQKIVKKASKAGSVKEISKDLTVRPEVIKQAVENNISKLTLPSVLEKHRSEVIYQIQQELNIGLMQGDRYEQMAKRISERVGVSQSKAMNIVRTESHRNIESGFMDCAENLQESLEGGDLIYAATWRTMGDERVRPQQRRKGKNGWKTTLSKNGANHMKMEGQTVKAGELFDLGGGVKAKAPSKSGVAAHDCNCRCFLEYSLMTLAEFKKATGKNVTMAGVHKTTRQIMNDNGIVNLNLERTTNESQFDVAIKSAKRANKNGGCVDTHPKDELESFKLFLANDGMAGVAVKPDGDITAVFKNSNSTAKGAVNDLIITARANGGVKMDCYGQFLVNSYEKCGYIPVARVPFNADYVSDPFLLKTKPDVYVMMKNTDDLETVIKKNGARAYTTSTQEALDNLPTFDYDEALNYRDELLKKQNE
;
A
#
# COMPACT_ATOMS: atom_id res chain seq x y z
N MET A 1 33.53 1.34 32.72
CA MET A 1 32.09 1.12 32.98
C MET A 1 31.51 0.44 31.73
N PRO A 2 30.87 -0.73 31.79
CA PRO A 2 30.25 -1.31 30.63
C PRO A 2 29.08 -0.39 30.23
N ALA A 3 29.01 0.00 28.95
CA ALA A 3 27.91 0.74 28.40
C ALA A 3 26.61 0.01 28.71
N SER A 4 25.65 0.68 29.36
CA SER A 4 24.31 0.13 29.63
C SER A 4 23.74 -0.35 28.33
N LYS A 5 23.29 -1.60 28.24
CA LYS A 5 22.59 -2.14 27.09
C LYS A 5 21.25 -1.40 26.99
N THR A 6 21.19 -0.37 26.16
CA THR A 6 19.94 0.29 25.81
C THR A 6 18.97 -0.77 25.28
N SER A 7 17.78 -0.88 25.86
CA SER A 7 16.79 -1.87 25.45
C SER A 7 16.26 -1.58 24.03
N LEU A 8 15.78 -2.61 23.35
CA LEU A 8 15.15 -2.46 22.02
C LEU A 8 14.08 -1.36 22.04
N ASN A 9 13.22 -1.36 23.05
CA ASN A 9 12.12 -0.41 23.17
C ASN A 9 12.61 1.03 23.39
N GLU A 10 13.69 1.24 24.17
CA GLU A 10 14.30 2.58 24.32
C GLU A 10 14.75 3.16 22.98
N LEU A 11 15.35 2.32 22.11
CA LEU A 11 15.74 2.76 20.76
C LEU A 11 14.53 3.02 19.86
N LEU A 12 13.45 2.24 19.97
CA LEU A 12 12.21 2.48 19.26
C LEU A 12 11.51 3.76 19.73
N TYR A 13 11.57 4.08 21.03
CA TYR A 13 11.09 5.35 21.57
C TYR A 13 11.87 6.54 21.02
N GLU A 14 13.18 6.43 20.82
CA GLU A 14 13.97 7.50 20.20
C GLU A 14 13.53 7.77 18.76
N ILE A 15 13.26 6.74 17.97
CA ILE A 15 12.74 6.90 16.61
C ILE A 15 11.38 7.61 16.67
N ARG A 16 10.45 7.16 17.54
CA ARG A 16 9.13 7.82 17.70
C ARG A 16 9.28 9.30 18.02
N ARG A 17 10.16 9.64 18.92
CA ARG A 17 10.41 11.04 19.34
C ARG A 17 10.93 11.90 18.20
N ILE A 18 11.76 11.35 17.32
CA ILE A 18 12.25 12.05 16.13
C ILE A 18 11.07 12.31 15.17
N GLU A 19 10.22 11.31 14.93
CA GLU A 19 9.10 11.43 14.01
C GLU A 19 7.99 12.36 14.55
N GLU A 20 7.70 12.33 15.85
CA GLU A 20 6.82 13.30 16.51
C GLU A 20 7.36 14.74 16.37
N HIS A 21 8.67 14.93 16.39
CA HIS A 21 9.27 16.24 16.13
C HIS A 21 9.06 16.70 14.69
N ARG A 22 9.15 15.80 13.71
CA ARG A 22 8.81 16.08 12.30
C ARG A 22 7.34 16.49 12.14
N GLU A 23 6.43 15.81 12.82
CA GLU A 23 5.01 16.19 12.86
C GLU A 23 4.84 17.63 13.32
N VAL A 24 5.46 18.03 14.43
CA VAL A 24 5.40 19.41 14.96
C VAL A 24 5.97 20.43 13.96
N LEU A 25 7.04 20.09 13.25
CA LEU A 25 7.60 20.97 12.21
C LEU A 25 6.63 21.13 11.03
N THR A 26 5.99 20.05 10.60
CA THR A 26 4.98 20.09 9.52
C THR A 26 3.75 20.88 9.95
N GLU A 27 3.28 20.73 11.20
CA GLU A 27 2.21 21.58 11.74
C GLU A 27 2.57 23.08 11.68
N LYS A 28 3.81 23.44 12.00
CA LYS A 28 4.28 24.83 11.89
C LYS A 28 4.26 25.34 10.45
N LYS A 29 4.71 24.50 9.48
CA LYS A 29 4.63 24.81 8.04
C LYS A 29 3.18 25.07 7.61
N ILE A 30 2.26 24.17 7.95
CA ILE A 30 0.84 24.30 7.62
C ILE A 30 0.24 25.55 8.27
N LYS A 31 0.56 25.84 9.51
CA LYS A 31 0.12 27.08 10.17
C LYS A 31 0.58 28.32 9.41
N ALA A 32 1.83 28.36 8.97
CA ALA A 32 2.36 29.46 8.16
C ALA A 32 1.64 29.59 6.81
N ILE A 33 1.29 28.49 6.16
CA ILE A 33 0.51 28.47 4.92
C ILE A 33 -0.89 29.09 5.14
N TYR A 34 -1.57 28.74 6.22
CA TYR A 34 -2.88 29.33 6.55
C TYR A 34 -2.78 30.80 6.95
N GLN A 35 -1.69 31.22 7.59
CA GLN A 35 -1.43 32.64 7.86
C GLN A 35 -1.23 33.44 6.58
N SER A 36 -0.53 32.87 5.59
CA SER A 36 -0.40 33.48 4.25
C SER A 36 -1.77 33.59 3.57
N LEU A 37 -2.60 32.54 3.59
CA LEU A 37 -3.96 32.60 3.07
C LEU A 37 -4.77 33.73 3.69
N MET A 38 -4.70 33.89 5.03
CA MET A 38 -5.41 34.97 5.71
C MET A 38 -4.94 36.37 5.28
N LYS A 39 -3.63 36.52 5.08
CA LYS A 39 -3.05 37.78 4.57
C LYS A 39 -3.60 38.09 3.17
N ASP A 40 -3.61 37.09 2.27
CA ASP A 40 -4.07 37.24 0.89
C ASP A 40 -5.59 37.51 0.84
N LEU A 41 -6.39 36.81 1.66
CA LEU A 41 -7.83 37.08 1.77
C LEU A 41 -8.16 38.44 2.36
N ASN A 42 -7.42 38.89 3.37
CA ASN A 42 -7.60 40.23 3.95
C ASN A 42 -7.25 41.33 2.94
N ALA A 43 -6.18 41.19 2.17
CA ALA A 43 -5.83 42.11 1.08
C ALA A 43 -6.94 42.19 0.04
N PHE A 44 -7.41 41.03 -0.42
CA PHE A 44 -8.52 40.94 -1.37
C PHE A 44 -9.83 41.57 -0.84
N LEU A 45 -10.17 41.31 0.44
CA LEU A 45 -11.32 41.94 1.07
C LEU A 45 -11.16 43.46 1.15
N ALA A 46 -9.97 43.95 1.55
CA ALA A 46 -9.69 45.37 1.64
C ALA A 46 -9.88 46.08 0.29
N GLU A 47 -9.38 45.49 -0.80
CA GLU A 47 -9.59 46.01 -2.16
C GLU A 47 -11.07 46.02 -2.54
N GLY A 48 -11.82 44.97 -2.19
CA GLY A 48 -13.27 44.88 -2.41
C GLY A 48 -14.03 45.98 -1.65
N TYR A 49 -13.68 46.22 -0.38
CA TYR A 49 -14.30 47.28 0.43
C TYR A 49 -13.95 48.69 -0.07
N ILE A 50 -12.70 48.94 -0.47
CA ILE A 50 -12.30 50.22 -1.08
C ILE A 50 -13.13 50.51 -2.35
N LYS A 51 -13.43 49.48 -3.14
CA LYS A 51 -14.10 49.65 -4.42
C LYS A 51 -15.64 49.70 -4.34
N TYR A 52 -16.23 49.00 -3.39
CA TYR A 52 -17.67 48.74 -3.37
C TYR A 52 -18.39 49.18 -2.07
N ALA A 53 -17.69 49.50 -0.99
CA ALA A 53 -18.34 49.94 0.25
C ALA A 53 -18.95 51.34 0.11
N ASP A 54 -20.06 51.57 0.83
CA ASP A 54 -20.69 52.88 0.92
C ASP A 54 -19.96 53.83 1.88
N ALA A 55 -20.51 55.04 2.07
CA ALA A 55 -19.93 56.07 2.95
C ALA A 55 -19.83 55.63 4.43
N ASP A 56 -20.66 54.71 4.86
CA ASP A 56 -20.64 54.14 6.22
C ASP A 56 -19.70 52.92 6.32
N GLY A 57 -18.97 52.59 5.27
CA GLY A 57 -18.06 51.46 5.19
C GLY A 57 -18.75 50.10 5.14
N ARG A 58 -20.00 50.05 4.69
CA ARG A 58 -20.79 48.84 4.53
C ARG A 58 -20.70 48.34 3.09
N PHE A 59 -20.53 47.04 2.93
CA PHE A 59 -20.51 46.38 1.62
C PHE A 59 -21.67 45.38 1.49
N TYR A 60 -22.59 45.64 0.56
CA TYR A 60 -23.71 44.79 0.32
C TYR A 60 -23.55 44.01 -0.99
N MET A 61 -24.12 42.79 -1.03
CA MET A 61 -24.16 41.96 -2.24
C MET A 61 -24.81 42.68 -3.44
N ALA A 62 -25.77 43.53 -3.16
CA ALA A 62 -26.45 44.36 -4.18
C ALA A 62 -25.52 45.33 -4.91
N TYR A 63 -24.39 45.73 -4.29
CA TYR A 63 -23.41 46.62 -4.92
C TYR A 63 -22.55 45.92 -5.99
N LEU A 64 -22.65 44.61 -6.10
CA LEU A 64 -22.07 43.79 -7.17
C LEU A 64 -23.13 43.62 -8.26
N ASP A 65 -23.46 44.70 -9.00
CA ASP A 65 -24.62 44.79 -9.89
C ASP A 65 -24.63 43.83 -11.10
N ALA A 66 -23.48 43.42 -11.59
CA ALA A 66 -23.37 42.45 -12.67
C ALA A 66 -23.15 41.03 -12.15
N GLN A 67 -23.90 40.04 -12.70
CA GLN A 67 -23.64 38.62 -12.39
C GLN A 67 -22.19 38.24 -12.56
N ASN A 68 -21.47 38.84 -13.51
CA ASN A 68 -20.05 38.62 -13.73
C ASN A 68 -19.17 39.18 -12.63
N GLN A 69 -19.52 40.31 -11.99
CA GLN A 69 -18.74 40.86 -10.86
C GLN A 69 -18.87 39.99 -9.63
N ARG A 70 -20.07 39.49 -9.32
CA ARG A 70 -20.32 38.55 -8.22
C ARG A 70 -19.58 37.24 -8.43
N ALA A 71 -19.69 36.66 -9.63
CA ALA A 71 -18.99 35.42 -9.97
C ALA A 71 -17.46 35.59 -9.89
N ASN A 72 -16.91 36.70 -10.37
CA ASN A 72 -15.49 37.00 -10.29
C ASN A 72 -15.01 37.17 -8.85
N PHE A 73 -15.76 37.91 -8.03
CA PHE A 73 -15.44 38.09 -6.60
C PHE A 73 -15.39 36.77 -5.84
N LEU A 74 -16.36 35.88 -6.07
CA LEU A 74 -16.36 34.55 -5.46
C LEU A 74 -15.27 33.62 -6.02
N ARG A 75 -14.92 33.76 -7.31
CA ARG A 75 -13.86 32.96 -7.94
C ARG A 75 -12.48 33.28 -7.38
N GLU A 76 -12.16 34.53 -7.08
CA GLU A 76 -10.86 34.90 -6.49
C GLU A 76 -10.59 34.22 -5.14
N ILE A 77 -11.66 33.91 -4.37
CA ILE A 77 -11.53 33.15 -3.13
C ILE A 77 -11.09 31.73 -3.42
N VAL A 78 -11.71 31.09 -4.42
CA VAL A 78 -11.31 29.75 -4.86
C VAL A 78 -9.84 29.75 -5.26
N GLU A 79 -9.41 30.72 -6.04
CA GLU A 79 -8.02 30.86 -6.49
C GLU A 79 -7.05 31.06 -5.32
N ASN A 80 -7.41 31.81 -4.30
CA ASN A 80 -6.57 31.98 -3.11
C ASN A 80 -6.46 30.68 -2.30
N VAL A 81 -7.54 29.93 -2.12
CA VAL A 81 -7.50 28.62 -1.46
C VAL A 81 -6.72 27.61 -2.30
N ASP A 82 -6.87 27.65 -3.62
CA ASP A 82 -6.16 26.75 -4.54
C ASP A 82 -4.65 26.97 -4.55
N LYS A 83 -4.17 28.17 -4.27
CA LYS A 83 -2.73 28.45 -4.13
C LYS A 83 -2.08 27.70 -2.96
N ILE A 84 -2.83 27.46 -1.87
CA ILE A 84 -2.29 26.79 -0.68
C ILE A 84 -2.49 25.27 -0.68
N THR A 85 -3.52 24.76 -1.32
CA THR A 85 -3.89 23.34 -1.29
C THR A 85 -2.77 22.40 -1.74
N PRO A 86 -2.07 22.65 -2.88
CA PRO A 86 -0.97 21.81 -3.31
C PRO A 86 0.21 21.81 -2.32
N LYS A 87 0.45 22.94 -1.64
CA LYS A 87 1.52 23.06 -0.63
C LYS A 87 1.21 22.20 0.59
N ILE A 88 -0.02 22.30 1.11
CA ILE A 88 -0.49 21.47 2.24
C ILE A 88 -0.43 20.00 1.88
N LYS A 89 -0.93 19.62 0.69
CA LYS A 89 -0.91 18.24 0.21
C LYS A 89 0.52 17.71 0.13
N ARG A 90 1.43 18.46 -0.45
CA ARG A 90 2.84 18.07 -0.58
C ARG A 90 3.48 17.88 0.79
N ASP A 91 3.33 18.84 1.72
CA ASP A 91 3.98 18.79 3.02
C ASP A 91 3.45 17.63 3.88
N ILE A 92 2.18 17.27 3.74
CA ILE A 92 1.59 16.09 4.40
C ILE A 92 2.11 14.79 3.78
N LEU A 93 2.15 14.66 2.46
CA LEU A 93 2.64 13.47 1.78
C LEU A 93 4.12 13.24 2.07
N GLU A 94 4.95 14.27 2.00
CA GLU A 94 6.37 14.21 2.35
C GLU A 94 6.59 13.72 3.79
N LEU A 95 5.83 14.28 4.76
CA LEU A 95 5.86 13.82 6.15
C LEU A 95 5.56 12.32 6.26
N ILE A 96 4.52 11.86 5.58
CA ILE A 96 4.07 10.46 5.65
C ILE A 96 5.12 9.51 5.08
N GLU A 97 5.66 9.82 3.91
CA GLU A 97 6.68 9.00 3.23
C GLU A 97 7.96 8.94 4.05
N GLU A 98 8.45 10.08 4.55
CA GLU A 98 9.64 10.15 5.38
C GLU A 98 9.45 9.41 6.71
N THR A 99 8.32 9.60 7.38
CA THR A 99 8.00 8.98 8.67
C THR A 99 7.91 7.47 8.56
N TYR A 100 7.19 6.97 7.56
CA TYR A 100 7.09 5.51 7.33
C TYR A 100 8.47 4.90 7.07
N SER A 101 9.23 5.49 6.15
CA SER A 101 10.56 5.00 5.79
C SER A 101 11.52 5.02 6.98
N ALA A 102 11.54 6.11 7.74
CA ALA A 102 12.42 6.25 8.91
C ALA A 102 12.10 5.25 10.02
N THR A 103 10.82 5.01 10.30
CA THR A 103 10.40 4.03 11.33
C THR A 103 10.70 2.61 10.90
N TYR A 104 10.41 2.23 9.66
CA TYR A 104 10.70 0.90 9.15
C TYR A 104 12.19 0.58 9.14
N TYR A 105 13.00 1.42 8.50
CA TYR A 105 14.45 1.20 8.41
C TYR A 105 15.15 1.39 9.76
N GLY A 106 14.66 2.31 10.58
CA GLY A 106 15.16 2.51 11.94
C GLY A 106 15.02 1.25 12.77
N MET A 107 13.83 0.64 12.78
CA MET A 107 13.58 -0.63 13.48
C MET A 107 14.43 -1.77 12.93
N GLN A 108 14.51 -1.93 11.60
CA GLN A 108 15.33 -2.93 10.95
C GLN A 108 16.81 -2.83 11.38
N LYS A 109 17.37 -1.61 11.39
CA LYS A 109 18.76 -1.34 11.80
C LYS A 109 19.01 -1.73 13.26
N ILE A 110 18.05 -1.42 14.14
CA ILE A 110 18.12 -1.75 15.57
C ILE A 110 18.11 -3.26 15.76
N VAL A 111 17.18 -3.97 15.11
CA VAL A 111 17.07 -5.42 15.22
C VAL A 111 18.32 -6.13 14.66
N LYS A 112 18.85 -5.68 13.51
CA LYS A 112 20.13 -6.18 12.97
C LYS A 112 21.30 -5.97 13.94
N LYS A 113 21.33 -4.84 14.65
CA LYS A 113 22.37 -4.57 15.64
C LYS A 113 22.23 -5.46 16.88
N ALA A 114 21.02 -5.72 17.33
CA ALA A 114 20.71 -6.62 18.44
C ALA A 114 21.05 -8.08 18.11
N SER A 115 20.79 -8.53 16.88
CA SER A 115 21.13 -9.90 16.44
C SER A 115 22.64 -10.14 16.34
N LYS A 116 23.42 -9.17 15.88
CA LYS A 116 24.90 -9.24 15.87
C LYS A 116 25.53 -9.31 17.28
N ALA A 117 24.83 -8.85 18.31
CA ALA A 117 25.27 -8.89 19.69
C ALA A 117 25.07 -10.27 20.37
N GLY A 118 24.70 -11.31 19.64
CA GLY A 118 24.77 -12.70 20.11
C GLY A 118 23.50 -13.28 20.71
N SER A 119 22.34 -12.61 20.56
CA SER A 119 21.10 -13.06 21.16
C SER A 119 20.13 -13.76 20.17
N VAL A 120 20.36 -13.69 18.86
CA VAL A 120 19.48 -14.27 17.83
C VAL A 120 20.32 -14.72 16.62
N LYS A 121 19.96 -15.86 16.01
CA LYS A 121 20.53 -16.29 14.72
C LYS A 121 20.40 -15.16 13.70
N GLU A 122 21.47 -14.95 12.95
CA GLU A 122 21.64 -13.89 11.96
C GLU A 122 20.39 -13.69 11.08
N ILE A 123 19.71 -12.55 11.27
CA ILE A 123 18.69 -12.08 10.35
C ILE A 123 19.45 -11.50 9.14
N SER A 124 19.74 -12.36 8.17
CA SER A 124 20.66 -12.07 7.06
C SER A 124 20.03 -11.34 5.89
N LYS A 125 18.73 -10.99 5.91
CA LYS A 125 18.05 -10.35 4.78
C LYS A 125 17.96 -8.84 4.94
N ASP A 126 18.46 -8.12 3.93
CA ASP A 126 18.11 -6.73 3.70
C ASP A 126 16.65 -6.68 3.22
N LEU A 127 15.76 -6.35 4.16
CA LEU A 127 14.36 -6.09 3.86
C LEU A 127 14.28 -4.64 3.35
N THR A 128 14.34 -4.44 2.05
CA THR A 128 14.08 -3.14 1.45
C THR A 128 12.59 -2.86 1.42
N VAL A 129 12.17 -1.70 1.92
CA VAL A 129 10.80 -1.22 1.75
C VAL A 129 10.62 -0.86 0.28
N ARG A 130 9.61 -1.44 -0.36
CA ARG A 130 9.26 -1.08 -1.72
C ARG A 130 8.57 0.27 -1.74
N PRO A 131 8.84 1.12 -2.75
CA PRO A 131 8.09 2.36 -2.95
C PRO A 131 6.57 2.16 -2.95
N GLU A 132 6.10 1.02 -3.45
CA GLU A 132 4.67 0.67 -3.49
C GLU A 132 4.07 0.46 -2.10
N VAL A 133 4.83 -0.08 -1.15
CA VAL A 133 4.37 -0.25 0.24
C VAL A 133 4.23 1.10 0.91
N ILE A 134 5.17 2.02 0.67
CA ILE A 134 5.07 3.42 1.12
C ILE A 134 3.84 4.07 0.49
N LYS A 135 3.65 3.92 -0.83
CA LYS A 135 2.48 4.43 -1.54
C LYS A 135 1.18 3.85 -0.99
N GLN A 136 1.12 2.54 -0.73
CA GLN A 136 -0.04 1.90 -0.11
C GLN A 136 -0.28 2.39 1.32
N ALA A 137 0.76 2.67 2.10
CA ALA A 137 0.62 3.27 3.43
C ALA A 137 0.00 4.67 3.35
N VAL A 138 0.41 5.47 2.35
CA VAL A 138 -0.15 6.80 2.05
C VAL A 138 -1.61 6.72 1.59
N GLU A 139 -1.95 5.73 0.75
CA GLU A 139 -3.28 5.53 0.19
C GLU A 139 -4.24 4.79 1.12
N ASN A 140 -3.76 4.30 2.27
CA ASN A 140 -4.54 3.49 3.19
C ASN A 140 -5.77 4.24 3.72
N ASN A 141 -6.90 3.54 3.77
CA ASN A 141 -8.20 4.12 4.08
C ASN A 141 -8.46 4.26 5.58
N ILE A 142 -8.86 5.45 6.02
CA ILE A 142 -9.64 5.62 7.26
C ILE A 142 -11.10 5.81 6.86
N SER A 143 -11.99 5.00 7.39
CA SER A 143 -13.44 5.07 7.08
C SER A 143 -13.75 5.07 5.57
N LYS A 144 -13.05 4.23 4.79
CA LYS A 144 -13.19 4.11 3.32
C LYS A 144 -12.75 5.36 2.52
N LEU A 145 -12.09 6.32 3.14
CA LEU A 145 -11.55 7.50 2.45
C LEU A 145 -10.02 7.40 2.35
N THR A 146 -9.49 7.54 1.16
CA THR A 146 -8.03 7.67 0.94
C THR A 146 -7.57 9.05 1.40
N LEU A 147 -6.30 9.19 1.78
CA LEU A 147 -5.75 10.50 2.15
C LEU A 147 -5.94 11.57 1.06
N PRO A 148 -5.72 11.30 -0.24
CA PRO A 148 -6.04 12.26 -1.30
C PRO A 148 -7.50 12.71 -1.28
N SER A 149 -8.45 11.79 -1.05
CA SER A 149 -9.88 12.13 -0.95
C SER A 149 -10.20 12.97 0.30
N VAL A 150 -9.53 12.70 1.42
CA VAL A 150 -9.69 13.50 2.66
C VAL A 150 -9.19 14.92 2.44
N LEU A 151 -8.05 15.09 1.76
CA LEU A 151 -7.47 16.41 1.48
C LEU A 151 -8.33 17.20 0.47
N GLU A 152 -8.87 16.56 -0.56
CA GLU A 152 -9.78 17.20 -1.51
C GLU A 152 -11.11 17.60 -0.85
N LYS A 153 -11.67 16.72 0.00
CA LYS A 153 -12.85 17.06 0.79
C LYS A 153 -12.57 18.26 1.70
N HIS A 154 -11.41 18.29 2.34
CA HIS A 154 -10.99 19.41 3.18
C HIS A 154 -10.90 20.71 2.37
N ARG A 155 -10.27 20.69 1.19
CA ARG A 155 -10.22 21.81 0.26
C ARG A 155 -11.61 22.36 -0.07
N SER A 156 -12.49 21.47 -0.54
CA SER A 156 -13.87 21.84 -0.93
C SER A 156 -14.65 22.44 0.26
N GLU A 157 -14.45 21.91 1.47
CA GLU A 157 -15.08 22.43 2.68
C GLU A 157 -14.56 23.84 3.04
N VAL A 158 -13.25 24.08 2.91
CA VAL A 158 -12.63 25.39 3.15
C VAL A 158 -13.24 26.44 2.20
N ILE A 159 -13.29 26.13 0.91
CA ILE A 159 -13.87 27.02 -0.11
C ILE A 159 -15.33 27.32 0.24
N TYR A 160 -16.13 26.27 0.46
CA TYR A 160 -17.56 26.42 0.76
C TYR A 160 -17.81 27.29 2.01
N GLN A 161 -17.09 27.04 3.09
CA GLN A 161 -17.29 27.79 4.34
C GLN A 161 -16.90 29.27 4.19
N ILE A 162 -15.80 29.57 3.51
CA ILE A 162 -15.39 30.96 3.26
C ILE A 162 -16.42 31.68 2.39
N GLN A 163 -16.88 31.05 1.30
CA GLN A 163 -17.91 31.62 0.42
C GLN A 163 -19.22 31.85 1.18
N GLN A 164 -19.63 30.91 2.05
CA GLN A 164 -20.84 31.03 2.86
C GLN A 164 -20.76 32.24 3.80
N GLU A 165 -19.66 32.42 4.54
CA GLU A 165 -19.49 33.56 5.44
C GLU A 165 -19.46 34.89 4.70
N LEU A 166 -18.84 34.93 3.53
CA LEU A 166 -18.87 36.09 2.65
C LEU A 166 -20.29 36.45 2.20
N ASN A 167 -21.05 35.45 1.72
CA ASN A 167 -22.43 35.69 1.31
C ASN A 167 -23.27 36.23 2.46
N ILE A 168 -23.14 35.66 3.67
CA ILE A 168 -23.86 36.14 4.87
C ILE A 168 -23.46 37.57 5.20
N GLY A 169 -22.16 37.88 5.26
CA GLY A 169 -21.68 39.22 5.60
C GLY A 169 -22.10 40.26 4.56
N LEU A 170 -22.02 39.95 3.26
CA LEU A 170 -22.47 40.83 2.19
C LEU A 170 -23.99 41.02 2.16
N MET A 171 -24.78 40.02 2.56
CA MET A 171 -26.23 40.18 2.72
C MET A 171 -26.59 41.08 3.91
N GLN A 172 -25.80 41.05 4.98
CA GLN A 172 -25.98 41.83 6.19
C GLN A 172 -25.38 43.26 6.10
N GLY A 173 -24.58 43.53 5.06
CA GLY A 173 -23.84 44.77 4.92
C GLY A 173 -22.78 44.93 6.01
N ASP A 174 -22.04 43.84 6.29
CA ASP A 174 -20.96 43.87 7.28
C ASP A 174 -19.90 44.89 6.88
N ARG A 175 -19.29 45.54 7.87
CA ARG A 175 -18.07 46.34 7.70
C ARG A 175 -16.85 45.46 7.56
N TYR A 176 -15.76 46.00 7.03
CA TYR A 176 -14.52 45.22 6.79
C TYR A 176 -14.06 44.39 7.99
N GLU A 177 -14.06 44.99 9.20
CA GLU A 177 -13.59 44.33 10.41
C GLU A 177 -14.48 43.12 10.80
N GLN A 178 -15.80 43.24 10.58
CA GLN A 178 -16.76 42.18 10.84
C GLN A 178 -16.56 41.02 9.85
N MET A 179 -16.41 41.35 8.58
CA MET A 179 -16.14 40.38 7.52
C MET A 179 -14.81 39.65 7.73
N ALA A 180 -13.73 40.41 7.98
CA ALA A 180 -12.40 39.86 8.24
C ALA A 180 -12.41 38.91 9.45
N LYS A 181 -13.15 39.27 10.52
CA LYS A 181 -13.33 38.40 11.69
C LYS A 181 -14.04 37.09 11.35
N ARG A 182 -15.15 37.12 10.60
CA ARG A 182 -15.88 35.91 10.14
C ARG A 182 -14.96 34.97 9.37
N ILE A 183 -14.24 35.50 8.38
CA ILE A 183 -13.32 34.73 7.55
C ILE A 183 -12.19 34.15 8.40
N SER A 184 -11.59 34.95 9.31
CA SER A 184 -10.53 34.50 10.21
C SER A 184 -10.97 33.32 11.10
N GLU A 185 -12.17 33.38 11.65
CA GLU A 185 -12.72 32.28 12.46
C GLU A 185 -12.85 30.98 11.64
N ARG A 186 -13.32 31.05 10.40
CA ARG A 186 -13.46 29.88 9.52
C ARG A 186 -12.10 29.31 9.06
N VAL A 187 -11.18 30.18 8.69
CA VAL A 187 -9.81 29.78 8.34
C VAL A 187 -9.12 29.11 9.55
N GLY A 188 -9.31 29.64 10.77
CA GLY A 188 -8.81 29.03 11.99
C GLY A 188 -9.37 27.61 12.25
N VAL A 189 -10.68 27.40 12.00
CA VAL A 189 -11.29 26.06 12.06
C VAL A 189 -10.68 25.12 11.01
N SER A 190 -10.51 25.61 9.80
CA SER A 190 -9.92 24.84 8.70
C SER A 190 -8.46 24.48 8.97
N GLN A 191 -7.67 25.41 9.50
CA GLN A 191 -6.31 25.13 9.96
C GLN A 191 -6.28 24.03 11.03
N SER A 192 -7.18 24.09 12.02
CA SER A 192 -7.28 23.07 13.07
C SER A 192 -7.62 21.69 12.52
N LYS A 193 -8.48 21.62 11.50
CA LYS A 193 -8.80 20.37 10.81
C LYS A 193 -7.60 19.81 10.04
N ALA A 194 -6.85 20.65 9.32
CA ALA A 194 -5.63 20.25 8.63
C ALA A 194 -4.59 19.68 9.61
N MET A 195 -4.39 20.31 10.76
CA MET A 195 -3.49 19.81 11.80
C MET A 195 -3.96 18.48 12.40
N ASN A 196 -5.27 18.26 12.54
CA ASN A 196 -5.79 16.95 12.96
C ASN A 196 -5.53 15.86 11.91
N ILE A 197 -5.58 16.18 10.62
CA ILE A 197 -5.20 15.26 9.54
C ILE A 197 -3.72 14.90 9.69
N VAL A 198 -2.83 15.90 9.84
CA VAL A 198 -1.39 15.68 10.04
C VAL A 198 -1.13 14.71 11.20
N ARG A 199 -1.66 15.01 12.38
CA ARG A 199 -1.46 14.18 13.59
C ARG A 199 -1.94 12.76 13.40
N THR A 200 -3.13 12.59 12.82
CA THR A 200 -3.71 11.26 12.61
C THR A 200 -2.90 10.46 11.62
N GLU A 201 -2.50 11.08 10.50
CA GLU A 201 -1.78 10.40 9.44
C GLU A 201 -0.32 10.15 9.80
N SER A 202 0.36 11.10 10.46
CA SER A 202 1.72 10.91 10.97
C SER A 202 1.77 9.71 11.92
N HIS A 203 0.94 9.72 12.96
CA HIS A 203 0.90 8.64 13.95
C HIS A 203 0.56 7.28 13.32
N ARG A 204 -0.41 7.25 12.38
CA ARG A 204 -0.77 6.04 11.66
C ARG A 204 0.42 5.47 10.87
N ASN A 205 1.22 6.33 10.27
CA ASN A 205 2.36 5.90 9.46
C ASN A 205 3.58 5.51 10.31
N ILE A 206 3.79 6.13 11.47
CA ILE A 206 4.75 5.67 12.47
C ILE A 206 4.44 4.21 12.87
N GLU A 207 3.20 3.94 13.28
CA GLU A 207 2.78 2.60 13.69
C GLU A 207 2.79 1.61 12.52
N SER A 208 2.48 2.04 11.30
CA SER A 208 2.58 1.20 10.10
C SER A 208 4.01 0.78 9.82
N GLY A 209 4.98 1.71 9.85
CA GLY A 209 6.38 1.40 9.60
C GLY A 209 6.94 0.39 10.61
N PHE A 210 6.64 0.56 11.89
CA PHE A 210 7.03 -0.40 12.92
C PHE A 210 6.34 -1.75 12.76
N MET A 211 5.03 -1.76 12.53
CA MET A 211 4.24 -2.97 12.36
C MET A 211 4.71 -3.79 11.17
N ASP A 212 4.87 -3.16 10.00
CA ASP A 212 5.27 -3.84 8.78
C ASP A 212 6.69 -4.40 8.90
N CYS A 213 7.60 -3.67 9.57
CA CYS A 213 8.93 -4.20 9.89
C CYS A 213 8.85 -5.39 10.85
N ALA A 214 8.03 -5.31 11.91
CA ALA A 214 7.88 -6.39 12.89
C ALA A 214 7.25 -7.64 12.27
N GLU A 215 6.26 -7.49 11.37
CA GLU A 215 5.63 -8.58 10.62
C GLU A 215 6.67 -9.29 9.72
N ASN A 216 7.46 -8.54 8.98
CA ASN A 216 8.54 -9.09 8.15
C ASN A 216 9.63 -9.81 8.97
N LEU A 217 9.96 -9.27 10.17
CA LEU A 217 10.90 -9.91 11.09
C LEU A 217 10.31 -11.19 11.67
N GLN A 218 9.03 -11.20 12.03
CA GLN A 218 8.33 -12.39 12.49
C GLN A 218 8.32 -13.49 11.43
N GLU A 219 8.09 -13.15 10.16
CA GLU A 219 8.18 -14.09 9.05
C GLU A 219 9.58 -14.73 8.94
N SER A 220 10.64 -14.00 9.26
CA SER A 220 12.01 -14.55 9.25
C SER A 220 12.33 -15.47 10.43
N LEU A 221 11.51 -15.43 11.49
CA LEU A 221 11.64 -16.30 12.69
C LEU A 221 10.78 -17.58 12.59
N GLU A 222 9.98 -17.74 11.55
CA GLU A 222 9.11 -18.89 11.40
C GLU A 222 9.92 -20.20 11.32
N GLY A 223 9.47 -21.20 12.10
CA GLY A 223 10.16 -22.47 12.26
C GLY A 223 11.14 -22.54 13.43
N GLY A 224 11.33 -21.42 14.17
CA GLY A 224 12.14 -21.36 15.40
C GLY A 224 11.30 -21.26 16.69
N ASP A 225 11.94 -21.33 17.84
CA ASP A 225 11.31 -21.22 19.17
C ASP A 225 11.05 -19.78 19.61
N LEU A 226 11.18 -18.80 18.71
CA LEU A 226 11.09 -17.37 19.00
C LEU A 226 9.89 -16.73 18.28
N ILE A 227 9.23 -15.84 19.01
CA ILE A 227 8.13 -15.01 18.51
C ILE A 227 8.47 -13.54 18.67
N TYR A 228 8.22 -12.76 17.63
CA TYR A 228 8.19 -11.31 17.74
C TYR A 228 6.80 -10.90 18.21
N ALA A 229 6.70 -10.47 19.47
CA ALA A 229 5.45 -10.10 20.11
C ALA A 229 5.23 -8.59 20.02
N ALA A 230 3.99 -8.18 19.75
CA ALA A 230 3.53 -6.80 19.80
C ALA A 230 2.59 -6.60 21.00
N THR A 231 2.89 -5.64 21.86
CA THR A 231 2.08 -5.30 23.05
C THR A 231 1.51 -3.91 22.90
N TRP A 232 0.19 -3.79 23.02
CA TRP A 232 -0.49 -2.51 22.93
C TRP A 232 -0.23 -1.68 24.18
N ARG A 233 0.19 -0.42 23.99
CA ARG A 233 0.42 0.56 25.05
C ARG A 233 -0.39 1.81 24.84
N THR A 234 -0.88 2.35 25.92
CA THR A 234 -1.54 3.65 25.95
C THR A 234 -0.64 4.70 26.58
N MET A 235 -0.94 5.97 26.36
CA MET A 235 -0.21 7.06 27.02
C MET A 235 -0.54 7.19 28.52
N GLY A 236 -1.55 6.47 29.02
CA GLY A 236 -1.96 6.48 30.43
C GLY A 236 -2.53 7.81 30.94
N ASP A 237 -2.78 8.77 30.04
CA ASP A 237 -3.29 10.11 30.41
C ASP A 237 -4.81 10.24 30.20
N GLU A 238 -5.36 11.39 30.63
CA GLU A 238 -6.81 11.69 30.54
C GLU A 238 -7.35 11.82 29.10
N ARG A 239 -6.50 11.65 28.07
CA ARG A 239 -6.90 11.65 26.65
C ARG A 239 -7.04 10.26 26.06
N VAL A 240 -6.68 9.22 26.81
CA VAL A 240 -6.88 7.83 26.36
C VAL A 240 -8.38 7.50 26.40
N ARG A 241 -8.91 6.95 25.29
CA ARG A 241 -10.31 6.57 25.21
C ARG A 241 -10.68 5.53 26.28
N PRO A 242 -11.85 5.62 26.95
CA PRO A 242 -13.00 6.47 26.61
C PRO A 242 -12.94 7.91 27.13
N GLN A 243 -11.86 8.32 27.76
CA GLN A 243 -11.71 9.67 28.28
C GLN A 243 -11.39 10.65 27.16
N GLN A 244 -11.96 11.85 27.21
CA GLN A 244 -11.71 12.93 26.28
C GLN A 244 -11.58 14.24 27.05
N ARG A 245 -10.49 14.95 26.80
CA ARG A 245 -10.29 16.29 27.34
C ARG A 245 -10.86 17.34 26.37
N ARG A 246 -11.85 18.11 26.84
CA ARG A 246 -12.48 19.17 26.03
C ARG A 246 -12.38 20.52 26.74
N LYS A 247 -12.08 21.58 25.97
CA LYS A 247 -12.10 22.95 26.47
C LYS A 247 -13.55 23.43 26.53
N GLY A 248 -14.04 23.73 27.73
CA GLY A 248 -15.33 24.37 27.98
C GLY A 248 -15.20 25.84 28.36
N LYS A 249 -16.31 26.54 28.65
CA LYS A 249 -16.31 27.95 29.11
C LYS A 249 -15.43 28.18 30.35
N ASN A 250 -15.39 27.20 31.26
CA ASN A 250 -14.68 27.26 32.53
C ASN A 250 -13.36 26.48 32.54
N GLY A 251 -12.68 26.35 31.40
CA GLY A 251 -11.43 25.62 31.28
C GLY A 251 -11.59 24.22 30.71
N TRP A 252 -10.54 23.40 30.89
CA TRP A 252 -10.51 22.03 30.37
C TRP A 252 -11.29 21.07 31.28
N LYS A 253 -12.15 20.25 30.67
CA LYS A 253 -12.89 19.18 31.36
C LYS A 253 -12.63 17.84 30.68
N THR A 254 -12.47 16.79 31.48
CA THR A 254 -12.43 15.41 31.00
C THR A 254 -13.86 14.85 30.94
N THR A 255 -14.24 14.29 29.81
CA THR A 255 -15.54 13.67 29.58
C THR A 255 -15.34 12.28 28.98
N LEU A 256 -16.34 11.38 29.14
CA LEU A 256 -16.29 10.09 28.49
C LEU A 256 -16.69 10.19 27.02
N SER A 257 -16.00 9.43 26.17
CA SER A 257 -16.35 9.33 24.75
C SER A 257 -17.70 8.64 24.59
N LYS A 258 -18.57 9.20 23.77
CA LYS A 258 -19.85 8.59 23.40
C LYS A 258 -19.71 7.52 22.30
N ASN A 259 -18.52 7.36 21.72
CA ASN A 259 -18.29 6.56 20.51
C ASN A 259 -18.03 5.07 20.78
N GLY A 260 -18.14 4.60 22.03
CA GLY A 260 -17.91 3.21 22.39
C GLY A 260 -16.45 2.75 22.39
N ALA A 261 -15.52 3.51 21.77
CA ALA A 261 -14.10 3.16 21.72
C ALA A 261 -13.47 3.23 23.13
N ASN A 262 -12.81 2.16 23.55
CA ASN A 262 -12.17 2.05 24.86
C ASN A 262 -10.76 1.48 24.72
N HIS A 263 -9.78 2.36 24.55
CA HIS A 263 -8.38 1.98 24.42
C HIS A 263 -7.70 1.69 25.77
N MET A 264 -8.26 2.12 26.88
CA MET A 264 -7.75 1.75 28.22
C MET A 264 -7.78 0.23 28.44
N LYS A 265 -8.74 -0.48 27.84
CA LYS A 265 -8.83 -1.94 27.88
C LYS A 265 -7.77 -2.65 27.05
N MET A 266 -7.07 -1.91 26.19
CA MET A 266 -6.04 -2.45 25.32
C MET A 266 -4.67 -2.50 25.99
N GLU A 267 -4.48 -1.73 27.07
CA GLU A 267 -3.20 -1.66 27.78
C GLU A 267 -2.69 -3.03 28.15
N GLY A 268 -1.46 -3.35 27.70
CA GLY A 268 -0.82 -4.63 27.98
C GLY A 268 -1.29 -5.82 27.15
N GLN A 269 -2.30 -5.67 26.30
CA GLN A 269 -2.68 -6.76 25.38
C GLN A 269 -1.53 -7.09 24.44
N THR A 270 -1.18 -8.37 24.35
CA THR A 270 -0.06 -8.87 23.56
C THR A 270 -0.55 -9.86 22.51
N VAL A 271 -0.07 -9.71 21.30
CA VAL A 271 -0.31 -10.62 20.17
C VAL A 271 1.01 -10.90 19.46
N LYS A 272 1.07 -11.92 18.61
CA LYS A 272 2.18 -12.12 17.67
C LYS A 272 2.19 -10.96 16.67
N ALA A 273 3.36 -10.47 16.29
CA ALA A 273 3.46 -9.40 15.29
C ALA A 273 2.72 -9.80 13.99
N GLY A 274 1.91 -8.89 13.47
CA GLY A 274 1.03 -9.12 12.33
C GLY A 274 -0.37 -9.67 12.68
N GLU A 275 -0.60 -10.17 13.89
CA GLU A 275 -1.94 -10.56 14.33
C GLU A 275 -2.82 -9.37 14.73
N LEU A 276 -4.13 -9.59 14.76
CA LEU A 276 -5.12 -8.56 15.06
C LEU A 276 -5.38 -8.45 16.57
N PHE A 277 -5.33 -7.23 17.09
CA PHE A 277 -5.90 -6.87 18.38
C PHE A 277 -7.42 -6.75 18.26
N ASP A 278 -8.17 -7.17 19.28
CA ASP A 278 -9.62 -6.98 19.39
C ASP A 278 -9.92 -5.72 20.20
N LEU A 279 -10.40 -4.67 19.52
CA LEU A 279 -10.72 -3.38 20.14
C LEU A 279 -12.11 -3.36 20.77
N GLY A 280 -12.86 -4.45 20.66
CA GLY A 280 -14.25 -4.57 21.11
C GLY A 280 -15.26 -4.10 20.04
N GLY A 281 -16.53 -4.50 20.23
CA GLY A 281 -17.60 -4.14 19.29
C GLY A 281 -17.43 -4.66 17.86
N GLY A 282 -16.67 -5.75 17.68
CA GLY A 282 -16.36 -6.32 16.36
C GLY A 282 -15.25 -5.58 15.60
N VAL A 283 -14.65 -4.55 16.20
CA VAL A 283 -13.55 -3.78 15.58
C VAL A 283 -12.21 -4.43 15.89
N LYS A 284 -11.40 -4.65 14.88
CA LYS A 284 -10.04 -5.24 15.00
C LYS A 284 -9.01 -4.39 14.26
N ALA A 285 -7.77 -4.39 14.74
CA ALA A 285 -6.66 -3.69 14.11
C ALA A 285 -5.33 -4.41 14.35
N LYS A 286 -4.40 -4.34 13.38
CA LYS A 286 -3.02 -4.83 13.56
C LYS A 286 -2.17 -3.88 14.42
N ALA A 287 -2.52 -2.58 14.42
CA ALA A 287 -1.81 -1.54 15.16
C ALA A 287 -2.75 -0.39 15.51
N PRO A 288 -2.37 0.51 16.44
CA PRO A 288 -3.07 1.76 16.70
C PRO A 288 -3.25 2.58 15.42
N SER A 289 -4.40 3.26 15.32
CA SER A 289 -4.81 4.06 14.15
C SER A 289 -4.97 3.26 12.83
N LYS A 290 -5.12 1.93 12.92
CA LYS A 290 -5.25 1.01 11.77
C LYS A 290 -6.54 0.19 11.79
N SER A 291 -7.56 0.62 12.52
CA SER A 291 -8.85 -0.09 12.59
C SER A 291 -9.76 0.20 11.39
N GLY A 292 -9.52 1.28 10.66
CA GLY A 292 -10.42 1.80 9.62
C GLY A 292 -11.67 2.47 10.18
N VAL A 293 -11.79 2.62 11.51
CA VAL A 293 -12.92 3.24 12.19
C VAL A 293 -12.49 4.55 12.84
N ALA A 294 -13.03 5.67 12.39
CA ALA A 294 -12.61 7.01 12.84
C ALA A 294 -12.66 7.20 14.37
N ALA A 295 -13.63 6.55 15.05
CA ALA A 295 -13.76 6.59 16.51
C ALA A 295 -12.53 5.99 17.23
N HIS A 296 -11.85 5.03 16.63
CA HIS A 296 -10.64 4.41 17.16
C HIS A 296 -9.37 5.09 16.64
N ASP A 297 -9.37 5.53 15.38
CA ASP A 297 -8.16 5.92 14.67
C ASP A 297 -7.80 7.42 14.82
N CYS A 298 -8.80 8.32 14.71
CA CYS A 298 -8.53 9.77 14.73
C CYS A 298 -7.93 10.24 16.06
N ASN A 299 -6.79 10.93 16.02
CA ASN A 299 -6.06 11.41 17.20
C ASN A 299 -5.74 10.31 18.23
N CYS A 300 -5.61 9.07 17.82
CA CYS A 300 -5.09 8.01 18.67
C CYS A 300 -3.63 8.27 18.97
N ARG A 301 -3.19 7.96 20.21
CA ARG A 301 -1.80 8.11 20.66
C ARG A 301 -1.29 6.82 21.31
N CYS A 302 -2.05 5.73 21.17
CA CYS A 302 -1.58 4.41 21.57
C CYS A 302 -0.47 3.96 20.63
N PHE A 303 0.42 3.10 21.10
CA PHE A 303 1.53 2.60 20.31
C PHE A 303 1.78 1.12 20.62
N LEU A 304 2.63 0.48 19.82
CA LEU A 304 3.06 -0.90 20.06
C LEU A 304 4.48 -0.93 20.61
N GLU A 305 4.69 -1.71 21.67
CA GLU A 305 5.98 -2.18 22.10
C GLU A 305 6.25 -3.54 21.47
N TYR A 306 7.49 -3.77 21.07
CA TYR A 306 7.90 -5.02 20.45
C TYR A 306 8.93 -5.75 21.32
N SER A 307 8.77 -7.06 21.44
CA SER A 307 9.69 -7.91 22.18
C SER A 307 9.88 -9.26 21.51
N LEU A 308 11.09 -9.77 21.54
CA LEU A 308 11.40 -11.13 21.13
C LEU A 308 11.17 -12.04 22.34
N MET A 309 10.28 -13.00 22.20
CA MET A 309 9.88 -13.94 23.26
C MET A 309 10.06 -15.38 22.80
N THR A 310 10.39 -16.28 23.72
CA THR A 310 10.23 -17.71 23.50
C THR A 310 8.74 -18.08 23.47
N LEU A 311 8.39 -19.22 22.87
CA LEU A 311 7.01 -19.73 22.88
C LEU A 311 6.45 -19.87 24.30
N ALA A 312 7.29 -20.25 25.27
CA ALA A 312 6.90 -20.39 26.67
C ALA A 312 6.57 -19.03 27.33
N GLU A 313 7.40 -18.01 27.08
CA GLU A 313 7.18 -16.65 27.56
C GLU A 313 5.92 -16.03 26.93
N PHE A 314 5.72 -16.21 25.64
CA PHE A 314 4.51 -15.73 24.95
C PHE A 314 3.24 -16.39 25.48
N LYS A 315 3.26 -17.72 25.71
CA LYS A 315 2.16 -18.45 26.33
C LYS A 315 1.86 -17.92 27.74
N LYS A 316 2.91 -17.66 28.53
CA LYS A 316 2.76 -17.10 29.89
C LYS A 316 2.14 -15.69 29.85
N ALA A 317 2.55 -14.86 28.89
CA ALA A 317 2.06 -13.48 28.73
C ALA A 317 0.62 -13.39 28.21
N THR A 318 0.21 -14.30 27.34
CA THR A 318 -1.07 -14.21 26.60
C THR A 318 -2.10 -15.25 26.99
N GLY A 319 -1.69 -16.32 27.68
CA GLY A 319 -2.52 -17.52 27.92
C GLY A 319 -2.80 -18.35 26.66
N LYS A 320 -2.29 -17.94 25.50
CA LYS A 320 -2.53 -18.60 24.21
C LYS A 320 -1.45 -19.63 23.91
N ASN A 321 -1.87 -20.84 23.52
CA ASN A 321 -0.96 -21.81 22.90
C ASN A 321 -0.75 -21.40 21.44
N VAL A 322 0.45 -21.02 21.06
CA VAL A 322 0.83 -20.96 19.66
C VAL A 322 1.27 -22.36 19.28
N THR A 323 0.43 -23.10 18.61
CA THR A 323 0.82 -24.34 17.94
C THR A 323 1.53 -23.95 16.65
N MET A 324 2.72 -24.46 16.42
CA MET A 324 3.48 -24.28 15.17
C MET A 324 2.71 -24.75 13.93
N ALA A 325 1.62 -25.49 14.09
CA ALA A 325 0.77 -26.05 13.04
C ALA A 325 -0.19 -25.04 12.38
N GLY A 326 -0.23 -23.78 12.84
CA GLY A 326 -1.13 -22.74 12.29
C GLY A 326 -0.43 -21.61 11.53
N VAL A 327 0.85 -21.71 11.30
CA VAL A 327 1.59 -20.72 10.54
C VAL A 327 1.42 -21.05 9.07
N HIS A 328 0.52 -20.33 8.39
CA HIS A 328 0.50 -20.34 6.94
C HIS A 328 1.82 -19.73 6.46
N LYS A 329 2.76 -20.58 6.07
CA LYS A 329 3.95 -20.12 5.34
C LYS A 329 3.49 -19.28 4.16
N THR A 330 4.06 -18.11 3.97
CA THR A 330 3.79 -17.35 2.73
C THR A 330 4.19 -18.22 1.56
N THR A 331 3.50 -18.06 0.43
CA THR A 331 3.86 -18.77 -0.82
C THR A 331 5.35 -18.71 -1.09
N ARG A 332 5.99 -17.56 -0.83
CA ARG A 332 7.43 -17.35 -1.00
C ARG A 332 8.28 -18.18 -0.03
N GLN A 333 7.87 -18.34 1.22
CA GLN A 333 8.57 -19.17 2.20
C GLN A 333 8.52 -20.65 1.82
N ILE A 334 7.32 -21.12 1.39
CA ILE A 334 7.17 -22.48 0.88
C ILE A 334 8.08 -22.70 -0.34
N MET A 335 8.15 -21.74 -1.25
CA MET A 335 9.00 -21.78 -2.44
C MET A 335 10.50 -21.79 -2.07
N ASN A 336 10.93 -20.97 -1.12
CA ASN A 336 12.32 -20.93 -0.60
C ASN A 336 12.71 -22.27 0.06
N ASP A 337 11.84 -22.79 0.93
CA ASP A 337 12.08 -24.04 1.65
C ASP A 337 12.20 -25.25 0.72
N ASN A 338 11.53 -25.19 -0.42
CA ASN A 338 11.60 -26.23 -1.47
C ASN A 338 12.68 -25.94 -2.53
N GLY A 339 13.50 -24.90 -2.36
CA GLY A 339 14.58 -24.56 -3.30
C GLY A 339 14.11 -24.12 -4.69
N ILE A 340 12.86 -23.66 -4.80
CA ILE A 340 12.24 -23.28 -6.08
C ILE A 340 12.56 -21.84 -6.44
N VAL A 341 12.68 -20.93 -5.44
CA VAL A 341 12.86 -19.51 -5.68
C VAL A 341 14.32 -19.13 -5.80
N ASN A 342 14.72 -18.70 -6.98
CA ASN A 342 16.01 -18.10 -7.26
C ASN A 342 15.89 -16.64 -7.77
N LEU A 343 14.66 -16.16 -8.02
CA LEU A 343 14.37 -14.80 -8.47
C LEU A 343 13.68 -14.00 -7.37
N ASN A 344 14.14 -12.78 -7.16
CA ASN A 344 13.38 -11.79 -6.43
C ASN A 344 12.41 -11.10 -7.40
N LEU A 345 11.23 -11.70 -7.58
CA LEU A 345 10.18 -11.14 -8.41
C LEU A 345 9.34 -10.15 -7.60
N GLU A 346 9.21 -8.94 -8.09
CA GLU A 346 8.42 -7.88 -7.49
C GLU A 346 7.29 -7.47 -8.43
N ARG A 347 6.12 -7.20 -7.84
CA ARG A 347 5.05 -6.57 -8.61
C ARG A 347 5.48 -5.15 -8.95
N THR A 348 5.47 -4.80 -10.23
CA THR A 348 5.74 -3.45 -10.69
C THR A 348 4.48 -2.81 -11.27
N THR A 349 4.36 -1.51 -11.10
CA THR A 349 3.37 -0.64 -11.77
C THR A 349 4.05 0.25 -12.79
N ASN A 350 5.33 0.01 -13.09
CA ASN A 350 6.08 0.75 -14.08
C ASN A 350 6.08 -0.02 -15.40
N GLU A 351 5.05 0.19 -16.22
CA GLU A 351 4.85 -0.44 -17.53
C GLU A 351 6.04 -0.15 -18.46
N SER A 352 6.62 1.06 -18.37
CA SER A 352 7.76 1.45 -19.17
C SER A 352 9.01 0.64 -18.82
N GLN A 353 9.26 0.37 -17.54
CA GLN A 353 10.36 -0.47 -17.10
C GLN A 353 10.17 -1.92 -17.54
N PHE A 354 8.96 -2.44 -17.43
CA PHE A 354 8.62 -3.79 -17.87
C PHE A 354 8.77 -3.94 -19.39
N ASP A 355 8.28 -2.96 -20.16
CA ASP A 355 8.41 -2.94 -21.62
C ASP A 355 9.88 -2.89 -22.09
N VAL A 356 10.71 -2.10 -21.44
CA VAL A 356 12.16 -2.06 -21.72
C VAL A 356 12.81 -3.41 -21.39
N ALA A 357 12.46 -4.02 -20.26
CA ALA A 357 13.03 -5.30 -19.83
C ALA A 357 12.67 -6.44 -20.79
N ILE A 358 11.40 -6.55 -21.19
CA ILE A 358 10.93 -7.60 -22.11
C ILE A 358 11.55 -7.41 -23.52
N LYS A 359 11.61 -6.19 -24.03
CA LYS A 359 12.25 -5.89 -25.33
C LYS A 359 13.75 -6.17 -25.31
N SER A 360 14.42 -5.93 -24.18
CA SER A 360 15.83 -6.30 -23.97
C SER A 360 16.01 -7.82 -24.01
N ALA A 361 15.17 -8.56 -23.28
CA ALA A 361 15.20 -10.01 -23.26
C ALA A 361 14.91 -10.60 -24.65
N LYS A 362 13.91 -10.06 -25.36
CA LYS A 362 13.54 -10.49 -26.71
C LYS A 362 14.71 -10.35 -27.69
N ARG A 363 15.49 -9.26 -27.61
CA ARG A 363 16.68 -9.04 -28.44
C ARG A 363 17.87 -9.93 -28.06
N ALA A 364 18.03 -10.23 -26.77
CA ALA A 364 19.16 -11.02 -26.28
C ALA A 364 18.97 -12.54 -26.51
N ASN A 365 17.75 -13.01 -26.66
CA ASN A 365 17.43 -14.43 -26.74
C ASN A 365 17.32 -14.93 -28.19
N LYS A 366 17.87 -16.10 -28.49
CA LYS A 366 17.74 -16.74 -29.82
C LYS A 366 16.27 -17.07 -30.18
N ASN A 367 15.46 -17.34 -29.15
CA ASN A 367 14.03 -17.66 -29.25
C ASN A 367 13.16 -16.50 -28.80
N GLY A 368 13.63 -15.27 -28.97
CA GLY A 368 12.92 -14.06 -28.55
C GLY A 368 11.56 -13.88 -29.21
N GLY A 369 11.35 -14.48 -30.41
CA GLY A 369 10.05 -14.51 -31.07
C GLY A 369 8.93 -15.24 -30.33
N CYS A 370 9.28 -16.16 -29.40
CA CYS A 370 8.31 -16.84 -28.54
C CYS A 370 7.79 -15.97 -27.38
N VAL A 371 8.25 -14.73 -27.25
CA VAL A 371 7.86 -13.85 -26.14
C VAL A 371 6.90 -12.79 -26.65
N ASP A 372 5.68 -12.82 -26.14
CA ASP A 372 4.65 -11.85 -26.46
C ASP A 372 4.96 -10.50 -25.82
N THR A 373 4.76 -9.46 -26.60
CA THR A 373 4.88 -8.06 -26.14
C THR A 373 3.55 -7.36 -26.32
N HIS A 374 3.18 -6.56 -25.34
CA HIS A 374 1.93 -5.83 -25.34
C HIS A 374 2.17 -4.32 -25.41
N PRO A 375 1.26 -3.54 -26.00
CA PRO A 375 1.26 -2.09 -25.89
C PRO A 375 1.22 -1.62 -24.44
N LYS A 376 1.76 -0.43 -24.14
CA LYS A 376 1.83 0.08 -22.76
C LYS A 376 0.48 0.30 -22.12
N ASP A 377 -0.49 0.76 -22.89
CA ASP A 377 -1.88 0.96 -22.45
C ASP A 377 -2.56 -0.34 -22.03
N GLU A 378 -2.26 -1.46 -22.68
CA GLU A 378 -2.71 -2.78 -22.23
C GLU A 378 -2.02 -3.19 -20.93
N LEU A 379 -0.70 -2.96 -20.82
CA LEU A 379 0.10 -3.33 -19.65
C LEU A 379 -0.39 -2.65 -18.35
N GLU A 380 -0.98 -1.45 -18.44
CA GLU A 380 -1.59 -0.76 -17.29
C GLU A 380 -2.66 -1.59 -16.58
N SER A 381 -3.38 -2.44 -17.33
CA SER A 381 -4.42 -3.31 -16.78
C SER A 381 -3.88 -4.62 -16.20
N PHE A 382 -2.63 -5.01 -16.51
CA PHE A 382 -2.05 -6.29 -16.13
C PHE A 382 -1.37 -6.22 -14.76
N LYS A 383 -1.26 -7.38 -14.11
CA LYS A 383 -0.39 -7.55 -12.95
C LYS A 383 1.01 -7.89 -13.45
N LEU A 384 1.94 -6.95 -13.36
CA LEU A 384 3.29 -7.10 -13.85
C LEU A 384 4.25 -7.53 -12.72
N PHE A 385 5.09 -8.53 -12.98
CA PHE A 385 6.11 -9.00 -12.05
C PHE A 385 7.47 -8.96 -12.75
N LEU A 386 8.44 -8.29 -12.12
CA LEU A 386 9.78 -8.10 -12.66
C LEU A 386 10.82 -8.53 -11.62
N ALA A 387 11.87 -9.20 -12.05
CA ALA A 387 13.02 -9.46 -11.19
C ALA A 387 13.77 -8.14 -10.89
N ASN A 388 14.39 -8.05 -9.71
CA ASN A 388 15.06 -6.82 -9.25
C ASN A 388 16.17 -6.35 -10.20
N ASP A 389 16.79 -7.27 -10.92
CA ASP A 389 17.80 -6.98 -11.93
C ASP A 389 17.19 -6.62 -13.31
N GLY A 390 15.87 -6.64 -13.46
CA GLY A 390 15.17 -6.41 -14.72
C GLY A 390 15.36 -7.50 -15.78
N MET A 391 15.97 -8.64 -15.41
CA MET A 391 16.38 -9.67 -16.37
C MET A 391 15.34 -10.78 -16.59
N ALA A 392 14.27 -10.81 -15.80
CA ALA A 392 13.19 -11.77 -15.96
C ALA A 392 11.86 -11.16 -15.51
N GLY A 393 10.75 -11.57 -16.11
CA GLY A 393 9.43 -11.06 -15.75
C GLY A 393 8.30 -11.88 -16.32
N VAL A 394 7.08 -11.62 -15.78
CA VAL A 394 5.82 -12.25 -16.20
C VAL A 394 4.67 -11.28 -15.97
N ALA A 395 3.65 -11.34 -16.81
CA ALA A 395 2.42 -10.59 -16.66
C ALA A 395 1.21 -11.52 -16.51
N VAL A 396 0.20 -11.06 -15.77
CA VAL A 396 -1.10 -11.73 -15.62
C VAL A 396 -2.19 -10.74 -16.01
N LYS A 397 -2.96 -11.07 -17.03
CA LYS A 397 -4.11 -10.27 -17.48
C LYS A 397 -5.26 -10.30 -16.46
N PRO A 398 -6.22 -9.36 -16.54
CA PRO A 398 -7.37 -9.33 -15.63
C PRO A 398 -8.21 -10.61 -15.64
N ASP A 399 -8.27 -11.32 -16.77
CA ASP A 399 -9.00 -12.58 -16.94
C ASP A 399 -8.20 -13.82 -16.51
N GLY A 400 -7.02 -13.63 -15.94
CA GLY A 400 -6.14 -14.69 -15.44
C GLY A 400 -5.25 -15.33 -16.50
N ASP A 401 -5.16 -14.77 -17.70
CA ASP A 401 -4.23 -15.25 -18.73
C ASP A 401 -2.80 -14.82 -18.40
N ILE A 402 -1.86 -15.78 -18.40
CA ILE A 402 -0.43 -15.54 -18.13
C ILE A 402 0.26 -15.26 -19.46
N THR A 403 0.89 -14.13 -19.56
CA THR A 403 1.54 -13.66 -20.78
C THR A 403 2.89 -13.00 -20.48
N ALA A 404 3.61 -12.62 -21.52
CA ALA A 404 4.87 -11.88 -21.41
C ALA A 404 5.87 -12.56 -20.44
N VAL A 405 5.97 -13.90 -20.51
CA VAL A 405 6.94 -14.68 -19.72
C VAL A 405 8.29 -14.59 -20.37
N PHE A 406 9.26 -13.96 -19.70
CA PHE A 406 10.59 -13.79 -20.26
C PHE A 406 11.72 -13.95 -19.23
N LYS A 407 12.86 -14.41 -19.72
CA LYS A 407 14.14 -14.36 -19.04
C LYS A 407 15.20 -13.95 -20.05
N ASN A 408 15.97 -12.90 -19.77
CA ASN A 408 17.09 -12.46 -20.60
C ASN A 408 18.21 -13.53 -20.57
N SER A 409 18.81 -13.84 -21.71
CA SER A 409 19.91 -14.82 -21.81
C SER A 409 21.14 -14.44 -20.97
N ASN A 410 21.32 -13.16 -20.66
CA ASN A 410 22.41 -12.66 -19.82
C ASN A 410 22.14 -12.85 -18.32
N SER A 411 20.92 -13.26 -17.91
CA SER A 411 20.59 -13.56 -16.52
C SER A 411 21.27 -14.85 -16.08
N THR A 412 21.92 -14.81 -14.92
CA THR A 412 22.54 -15.99 -14.28
C THR A 412 21.56 -16.87 -13.51
N ALA A 413 20.31 -16.43 -13.36
CA ALA A 413 19.27 -17.16 -12.60
C ALA A 413 18.94 -18.51 -13.25
N LYS A 414 19.03 -19.58 -12.45
CA LYS A 414 18.61 -20.94 -12.85
C LYS A 414 17.17 -21.18 -12.38
N GLY A 415 16.38 -21.92 -13.17
CA GLY A 415 15.00 -22.27 -12.82
C GLY A 415 14.01 -21.09 -12.88
N ALA A 416 14.37 -19.99 -13.54
CA ALA A 416 13.56 -18.77 -13.60
C ALA A 416 12.12 -19.01 -14.06
N VAL A 417 11.88 -19.94 -14.96
CA VAL A 417 10.52 -20.28 -15.46
C VAL A 417 9.61 -20.73 -14.32
N ASN A 418 10.10 -21.59 -13.43
CA ASN A 418 9.31 -22.04 -12.28
C ASN A 418 8.90 -20.87 -11.39
N ASP A 419 9.86 -19.99 -11.06
CA ASP A 419 9.59 -18.82 -10.20
C ASP A 419 8.55 -17.88 -10.84
N LEU A 420 8.68 -17.63 -12.15
CA LEU A 420 7.77 -16.77 -12.91
C LEU A 420 6.34 -17.34 -12.92
N ILE A 421 6.20 -18.61 -13.30
CA ILE A 421 4.88 -19.24 -13.46
C ILE A 421 4.20 -19.50 -12.11
N ILE A 422 4.94 -19.91 -11.08
CA ILE A 422 4.37 -20.08 -9.74
C ILE A 422 3.95 -18.72 -9.15
N THR A 423 4.73 -17.67 -9.41
CA THR A 423 4.35 -16.29 -9.00
C THR A 423 3.09 -15.84 -9.73
N ALA A 424 2.98 -16.08 -11.03
CA ALA A 424 1.79 -15.75 -11.81
C ALA A 424 0.57 -16.53 -11.28
N ARG A 425 0.69 -17.86 -11.01
CA ARG A 425 -0.37 -18.70 -10.43
C ARG A 425 -0.83 -18.17 -9.06
N ALA A 426 0.09 -17.77 -8.18
CA ALA A 426 -0.22 -17.19 -6.88
C ALA A 426 -0.99 -15.87 -6.98
N ASN A 427 -0.91 -15.20 -8.12
CA ASN A 427 -1.53 -13.88 -8.36
C ASN A 427 -2.73 -13.95 -9.32
N GLY A 428 -3.33 -15.12 -9.49
CA GLY A 428 -4.56 -15.30 -10.24
C GLY A 428 -4.36 -15.77 -11.68
N GLY A 429 -3.16 -16.20 -12.06
CA GLY A 429 -2.89 -16.83 -13.33
C GLY A 429 -3.54 -18.22 -13.39
N VAL A 430 -4.45 -18.45 -14.32
CA VAL A 430 -5.21 -19.71 -14.44
C VAL A 430 -5.09 -20.35 -15.80
N LYS A 431 -4.60 -19.64 -16.81
CA LYS A 431 -4.53 -20.07 -18.19
C LYS A 431 -3.32 -19.45 -18.89
N MET A 432 -2.85 -20.08 -19.96
CA MET A 432 -1.74 -19.62 -20.80
C MET A 432 -1.69 -20.42 -22.10
N ASP A 433 -0.80 -20.03 -22.98
CA ASP A 433 -0.35 -20.83 -24.12
C ASP A 433 1.18 -20.78 -24.26
N CYS A 434 1.75 -21.71 -24.99
CA CYS A 434 3.20 -21.76 -25.20
C CYS A 434 3.60 -22.56 -26.45
N TYR A 435 4.80 -22.28 -26.93
CA TYR A 435 5.40 -22.97 -28.07
C TYR A 435 6.19 -24.22 -27.65
N GLY A 436 5.79 -25.37 -28.19
CA GLY A 436 6.58 -26.59 -28.16
C GLY A 436 6.66 -27.32 -26.80
N GLN A 437 7.02 -28.57 -26.84
CA GLN A 437 7.05 -29.51 -25.71
C GLN A 437 7.91 -29.01 -24.53
N PHE A 438 9.02 -28.33 -24.80
CA PHE A 438 9.92 -27.87 -23.73
C PHE A 438 9.23 -26.91 -22.75
N LEU A 439 8.44 -25.96 -23.25
CA LEU A 439 7.69 -25.03 -22.40
C LEU A 439 6.50 -25.72 -21.73
N VAL A 440 5.79 -26.60 -22.46
CA VAL A 440 4.73 -27.45 -21.86
C VAL A 440 5.27 -28.17 -20.63
N ASN A 441 6.37 -28.92 -20.76
CA ASN A 441 6.98 -29.68 -19.67
C ASN A 441 7.43 -28.80 -18.50
N SER A 442 7.84 -27.56 -18.78
CA SER A 442 8.22 -26.59 -17.74
C SER A 442 6.99 -26.08 -16.98
N TYR A 443 5.88 -25.86 -17.67
CA TYR A 443 4.64 -25.34 -17.09
C TYR A 443 3.82 -26.44 -16.38
N GLU A 444 3.89 -27.69 -16.84
CA GLU A 444 3.32 -28.83 -16.14
C GLU A 444 3.90 -28.97 -14.73
N LYS A 445 5.22 -28.77 -14.56
CA LYS A 445 5.87 -28.75 -13.25
C LYS A 445 5.35 -27.63 -12.33
N CYS A 446 4.74 -26.60 -12.91
CA CYS A 446 4.11 -25.50 -12.17
C CYS A 446 2.59 -25.67 -12.00
N GLY A 447 2.08 -26.89 -12.32
CA GLY A 447 0.68 -27.27 -12.11
C GLY A 447 -0.27 -26.79 -13.19
N TYR A 448 0.20 -26.70 -14.42
CA TYR A 448 -0.64 -26.49 -15.61
C TYR A 448 -0.72 -27.77 -16.43
N ILE A 449 -1.79 -27.91 -17.18
CA ILE A 449 -2.01 -29.06 -18.06
C ILE A 449 -2.32 -28.59 -19.48
N PRO A 450 -1.71 -29.17 -20.52
CA PRO A 450 -2.06 -28.88 -21.89
C PRO A 450 -3.44 -29.51 -22.21
N VAL A 451 -4.32 -28.75 -22.85
CA VAL A 451 -5.70 -29.18 -23.15
C VAL A 451 -6.03 -29.16 -24.65
N ALA A 452 -5.30 -28.40 -25.42
CA ALA A 452 -5.46 -28.34 -26.87
C ALA A 452 -4.13 -28.03 -27.55
N ARG A 453 -4.03 -28.41 -28.83
CA ARG A 453 -2.92 -28.22 -29.73
C ARG A 453 -3.37 -27.36 -30.91
N VAL A 454 -2.56 -26.36 -31.27
CA VAL A 454 -2.71 -25.57 -32.48
C VAL A 454 -1.51 -25.84 -33.37
N PRO A 455 -1.67 -26.44 -34.57
CA PRO A 455 -0.56 -26.71 -35.47
C PRO A 455 0.15 -25.42 -35.90
N PHE A 456 1.46 -25.51 -36.09
CA PHE A 456 2.25 -24.39 -36.56
C PHE A 456 1.71 -23.86 -37.90
N ASN A 457 1.45 -22.56 -37.97
CA ASN A 457 1.07 -21.88 -39.19
C ASN A 457 2.06 -20.73 -39.51
N ALA A 458 2.76 -20.85 -40.63
CA ALA A 458 3.77 -19.91 -41.07
C ALA A 458 3.20 -18.53 -41.43
N ASP A 459 1.90 -18.45 -41.76
CA ASP A 459 1.26 -17.18 -42.18
C ASP A 459 1.16 -16.15 -41.04
N TYR A 460 1.19 -16.63 -39.78
CA TYR A 460 1.10 -15.79 -38.59
C TYR A 460 2.44 -15.52 -37.91
N VAL A 461 3.56 -15.99 -38.50
CA VAL A 461 4.87 -15.97 -37.85
C VAL A 461 5.90 -15.30 -38.75
N SER A 462 6.53 -14.23 -38.23
CA SER A 462 7.65 -13.53 -38.92
C SER A 462 9.02 -13.81 -38.30
N ASP A 463 9.07 -14.46 -37.15
CA ASP A 463 10.34 -14.71 -36.43
C ASP A 463 11.13 -15.84 -37.08
N PRO A 464 12.43 -15.63 -37.44
CA PRO A 464 13.23 -16.64 -38.12
C PRO A 464 13.44 -17.94 -37.32
N PHE A 465 13.45 -17.88 -35.99
CA PHE A 465 13.60 -19.04 -35.14
C PHE A 465 12.34 -19.92 -35.20
N LEU A 466 11.16 -19.32 -35.11
CA LEU A 466 9.88 -20.02 -35.20
C LEU A 466 9.64 -20.60 -36.61
N LEU A 467 9.97 -19.86 -37.65
CA LEU A 467 9.90 -20.36 -39.04
C LEU A 467 10.82 -21.56 -39.29
N LYS A 468 11.96 -21.61 -38.60
CA LYS A 468 12.92 -22.73 -38.69
C LYS A 468 12.48 -23.93 -37.88
N THR A 469 12.01 -23.72 -36.66
CA THR A 469 11.70 -24.81 -35.71
C THR A 469 10.28 -25.34 -35.83
N LYS A 470 9.37 -24.54 -36.37
CA LYS A 470 7.96 -24.84 -36.61
C LYS A 470 7.27 -25.48 -35.39
N PRO A 471 7.37 -24.92 -34.19
CA PRO A 471 6.78 -25.54 -33.01
C PRO A 471 5.27 -25.28 -33.00
N ASP A 472 4.50 -26.32 -32.66
CA ASP A 472 3.07 -26.17 -32.39
C ASP A 472 2.85 -25.32 -31.14
N VAL A 473 1.69 -24.68 -31.05
CA VAL A 473 1.23 -23.96 -29.85
C VAL A 473 0.37 -24.89 -29.01
N TYR A 474 0.62 -24.94 -27.73
CA TYR A 474 -0.18 -25.70 -26.77
C TYR A 474 -0.91 -24.75 -25.83
N VAL A 475 -2.23 -24.90 -25.80
CA VAL A 475 -3.09 -24.12 -24.91
C VAL A 475 -3.23 -24.87 -23.60
N MET A 476 -2.96 -24.20 -22.49
CA MET A 476 -2.83 -24.79 -21.17
C MET A 476 -3.74 -24.12 -20.13
N MET A 477 -4.17 -24.88 -19.14
CA MET A 477 -4.92 -24.38 -17.99
C MET A 477 -4.36 -24.90 -16.67
N LYS A 478 -4.66 -24.22 -15.55
CA LYS A 478 -4.27 -24.72 -14.23
C LYS A 478 -4.94 -26.06 -13.94
N ASN A 479 -4.21 -26.99 -13.30
CA ASN A 479 -4.79 -28.21 -12.78
C ASN A 479 -5.57 -27.94 -11.47
N THR A 480 -6.21 -28.97 -10.92
CA THR A 480 -7.00 -28.91 -9.69
C THR A 480 -6.17 -28.83 -8.40
N ASP A 481 -4.87 -29.11 -8.46
CA ASP A 481 -3.99 -29.03 -7.29
C ASP A 481 -3.96 -27.61 -6.72
N ASP A 482 -4.01 -27.50 -5.40
CA ASP A 482 -3.74 -26.21 -4.73
C ASP A 482 -2.26 -25.80 -4.88
N LEU A 483 -1.98 -24.54 -4.63
CA LEU A 483 -0.65 -23.98 -4.86
C LEU A 483 0.42 -24.63 -3.99
N GLU A 484 0.10 -25.03 -2.76
CA GLU A 484 1.04 -25.68 -1.85
C GLU A 484 1.41 -27.08 -2.36
N THR A 485 0.45 -27.84 -2.83
CA THR A 485 0.65 -29.16 -3.47
C THR A 485 1.50 -29.03 -4.72
N VAL A 486 1.23 -28.02 -5.57
CA VAL A 486 2.02 -27.73 -6.77
C VAL A 486 3.48 -27.46 -6.42
N ILE A 487 3.73 -26.60 -5.43
CA ILE A 487 5.08 -26.25 -5.00
C ILE A 487 5.83 -27.47 -4.44
N LYS A 488 5.16 -28.29 -3.62
CA LYS A 488 5.74 -29.52 -3.07
C LYS A 488 6.09 -30.53 -4.17
N LYS A 489 5.17 -30.78 -5.11
CA LYS A 489 5.39 -31.68 -6.25
C LYS A 489 6.51 -31.18 -7.16
N ASN A 490 6.60 -29.86 -7.41
CA ASN A 490 7.67 -29.27 -8.21
C ASN A 490 9.04 -29.45 -7.52
N GLY A 491 9.17 -29.08 -6.23
CA GLY A 491 10.39 -29.25 -5.48
C GLY A 491 10.85 -30.71 -5.36
N ALA A 492 9.91 -31.64 -5.24
CA ALA A 492 10.16 -33.06 -5.24
C ALA A 492 10.36 -33.67 -6.65
N ARG A 493 10.24 -32.85 -7.71
CA ARG A 493 10.20 -33.31 -9.11
C ARG A 493 9.15 -34.41 -9.36
N ALA A 494 8.03 -34.33 -8.66
CA ALA A 494 6.98 -35.34 -8.64
C ALA A 494 5.95 -35.18 -9.77
N TYR A 495 6.05 -34.13 -10.60
CA TYR A 495 5.20 -34.00 -11.78
C TYR A 495 5.72 -34.86 -12.92
N THR A 496 4.83 -35.69 -13.48
CA THR A 496 5.05 -36.36 -14.74
C THR A 496 4.77 -35.39 -15.88
N THR A 497 5.70 -35.24 -16.79
CA THR A 497 5.55 -34.37 -17.96
C THR A 497 5.06 -35.18 -19.17
N SER A 498 4.29 -34.50 -20.03
CA SER A 498 3.74 -35.09 -21.24
C SER A 498 4.83 -35.47 -22.23
N THR A 499 4.71 -36.67 -22.81
CA THR A 499 5.53 -37.08 -23.96
C THR A 499 5.06 -36.36 -25.22
N GLN A 500 5.89 -36.34 -26.27
CA GLN A 500 5.47 -35.76 -27.54
C GLN A 500 4.26 -36.50 -28.13
N GLU A 501 4.23 -37.82 -28.00
CA GLU A 501 3.08 -38.63 -28.42
C GLU A 501 1.78 -38.26 -27.71
N ALA A 502 1.85 -37.97 -26.40
CA ALA A 502 0.69 -37.51 -25.65
C ALA A 502 0.22 -36.13 -26.12
N LEU A 503 1.15 -35.24 -26.47
CA LEU A 503 0.84 -33.92 -27.00
C LEU A 503 0.28 -33.97 -28.42
N ASP A 504 0.73 -34.90 -29.25
CA ASP A 504 0.23 -35.11 -30.61
C ASP A 504 -1.20 -35.62 -30.63
N ASN A 505 -1.63 -36.31 -29.56
CA ASN A 505 -2.99 -36.83 -29.38
C ASN A 505 -3.97 -35.82 -28.75
N LEU A 506 -3.54 -34.60 -28.44
CA LEU A 506 -4.45 -33.56 -27.94
C LEU A 506 -5.46 -33.12 -29.01
N PRO A 507 -6.67 -32.69 -28.61
CA PRO A 507 -7.61 -32.06 -29.52
C PRO A 507 -6.94 -30.92 -30.30
N THR A 508 -7.10 -30.95 -31.61
CA THR A 508 -6.45 -30.01 -32.53
C THR A 508 -7.47 -29.01 -33.07
N PHE A 509 -7.20 -27.76 -32.93
CA PHE A 509 -8.07 -26.63 -33.29
C PHE A 509 -7.29 -25.55 -34.00
N ASP A 510 -7.99 -24.56 -34.56
CA ASP A 510 -7.37 -23.25 -34.79
C ASP A 510 -7.14 -22.52 -33.45
N TYR A 511 -6.46 -21.37 -33.50
CA TYR A 511 -6.04 -20.69 -32.25
C TYR A 511 -7.23 -20.21 -31.41
N ASP A 512 -8.23 -19.57 -32.02
CA ASP A 512 -9.38 -19.02 -31.32
C ASP A 512 -10.29 -20.12 -30.77
N GLU A 513 -10.48 -21.17 -31.52
CA GLU A 513 -11.24 -22.36 -31.08
C GLU A 513 -10.55 -23.07 -29.90
N ALA A 514 -9.22 -23.17 -29.92
CA ALA A 514 -8.44 -23.76 -28.83
C ALA A 514 -8.55 -22.93 -27.53
N LEU A 515 -8.53 -21.61 -27.62
CA LEU A 515 -8.74 -20.72 -26.47
C LEU A 515 -10.15 -20.86 -25.89
N ASN A 516 -11.17 -20.90 -26.74
CA ASN A 516 -12.56 -21.10 -26.33
C ASN A 516 -12.76 -22.46 -25.66
N TYR A 517 -12.21 -23.53 -26.23
CA TYR A 517 -12.25 -24.89 -25.65
C TYR A 517 -11.63 -24.90 -24.24
N ARG A 518 -10.45 -24.31 -24.07
CA ARG A 518 -9.81 -24.16 -22.76
C ARG A 518 -10.70 -23.42 -21.75
N ASP A 519 -11.29 -22.31 -22.15
CA ASP A 519 -12.07 -21.45 -21.25
C ASP A 519 -13.38 -22.13 -20.83
N GLU A 520 -13.96 -22.97 -21.68
CA GLU A 520 -15.07 -23.86 -21.31
C GLU A 520 -14.66 -24.92 -20.28
N LEU A 521 -13.48 -25.54 -20.44
CA LEU A 521 -12.96 -26.49 -19.48
C LEU A 521 -12.70 -25.85 -18.12
N LEU A 522 -12.14 -24.62 -18.10
CA LEU A 522 -11.94 -23.86 -16.88
C LEU A 522 -13.25 -23.53 -16.16
N LYS A 523 -14.32 -23.18 -16.88
CA LYS A 523 -15.66 -22.96 -16.28
C LYS A 523 -16.16 -24.23 -15.62
N LYS A 524 -16.12 -25.37 -16.30
CA LYS A 524 -16.53 -26.68 -15.76
C LYS A 524 -15.69 -27.13 -14.56
N GLN A 525 -14.43 -26.70 -14.47
CA GLN A 525 -13.56 -27.02 -13.33
C GLN A 525 -13.90 -26.20 -12.08
N ASN A 526 -14.49 -25.03 -12.25
CA ASN A 526 -14.83 -24.11 -11.15
C ASN A 526 -16.30 -24.27 -10.68
N GLU A 527 -17.16 -24.99 -11.43
CA GLU A 527 -18.50 -25.45 -11.04
C GLU A 527 -18.41 -26.70 -10.17
#